data_8838efe3c40faa1e3bb20bc62ad429d2
#
_entry.id   8838efe3c40faa1e3bb20bc62ad429d2
#
_cell.length_a   1.000
_cell.length_b   1.000
_cell.length_c   1.000
_cell.angle_alpha   90.00
_cell.angle_beta   90.00
_cell.angle_gamma   90.00
#
_symmetry.space_group_name_H-M   'P 1'
#
loop_
_entity.id
_entity.type
_entity.pdbx_description
1 polymer ?
#
loop_
_entity_poly.entity_id
_entity_poly.type
_entity_poly.pdbx_seq_one_letter_code
_entity_poly.pdbx_strand_id
1 'polypeptide(L)'
;MDYTALRPSSGGGSHGAPLFLEGVIVCWQFADLLDVTLGENLGHFDDLVVVTSHEDRQTAAVCRRHSVPCVPTDAIRGRWRDAFNKGAAINIGLGHLSHRGWLLHLDADIVLPDCFRTMLAKEWLEPECLYGADRLNVVGWDQWQKLKATAVYRRQFQYRCLVQNSGHPLGARLIHGEYGYCPIGFFQLWHGSARRRYPHNCGAAEHSDVVFALQWPGPKRRLLPQVLTYHLQSEAAPMGVDWRGRKSMPFGSSRKTR
;
A
#
# COMPACT_ATOMS: atom_id res chain seq x y z
N MET A 1 -21.05 13.99 -12.22
CA MET A 1 -20.93 14.73 -10.95
C MET A 1 -19.60 15.46 -10.96
N ASP A 2 -19.68 16.76 -11.00
CA ASP A 2 -18.56 17.65 -11.22
C ASP A 2 -17.81 17.90 -9.89
N TYR A 3 -16.55 17.46 -9.78
CA TYR A 3 -15.72 17.58 -8.58
C TYR A 3 -14.83 18.84 -8.60
N THR A 4 -15.27 19.90 -9.27
CA THR A 4 -14.51 21.17 -9.41
C THR A 4 -14.82 22.20 -8.33
N ALA A 5 -15.23 21.83 -7.15
CA ALA A 5 -15.54 22.82 -6.11
C ALA A 5 -14.47 22.85 -4.99
N LEU A 6 -13.92 24.06 -4.83
CA LEU A 6 -13.20 24.62 -3.68
C LEU A 6 -11.69 24.38 -3.60
N ARG A 7 -10.94 25.26 -4.30
CA ARG A 7 -9.62 25.68 -3.82
C ARG A 7 -9.84 26.77 -2.74
N PRO A 8 -9.35 26.58 -1.51
CA PRO A 8 -9.20 27.71 -0.61
C PRO A 8 -8.01 28.58 -1.07
N SER A 9 -8.18 29.90 -0.90
CA SER A 9 -7.25 30.97 -1.22
C SER A 9 -5.85 30.76 -0.66
N SER A 10 -4.87 31.15 -1.44
CA SER A 10 -3.43 31.20 -1.13
C SER A 10 -3.15 31.99 0.16
N GLY A 11 -3.10 31.30 1.28
CA GLY A 11 -2.46 31.77 2.49
C GLY A 11 -1.03 31.25 2.49
N GLY A 12 -0.01 32.17 2.56
CA GLY A 12 1.40 31.84 2.63
C GLY A 12 1.68 30.94 3.85
N GLY A 13 1.80 29.63 3.61
CA GLY A 13 2.12 28.64 4.63
C GLY A 13 3.62 28.45 4.73
N SER A 14 4.17 28.62 5.90
CA SER A 14 5.49 28.23 6.34
C SER A 14 5.90 26.88 5.72
N HIS A 15 7.12 26.78 5.22
CA HIS A 15 7.73 25.49 4.85
C HIS A 15 7.70 24.58 6.08
N GLY A 16 6.71 23.68 6.11
CA GLY A 16 6.48 22.74 7.21
C GLY A 16 7.71 21.86 7.42
N ALA A 17 7.87 21.37 8.64
CA ALA A 17 8.87 20.36 8.97
C ALA A 17 8.80 19.19 7.97
N PRO A 18 9.95 18.57 7.60
CA PRO A 18 9.96 17.48 6.65
C PRO A 18 9.00 16.37 7.12
N LEU A 19 8.15 15.91 6.20
CA LEU A 19 7.16 14.86 6.47
C LEU A 19 7.89 13.58 6.91
N PHE A 20 7.67 13.16 8.16
CA PHE A 20 8.19 11.91 8.69
C PHE A 20 7.22 10.78 8.36
N LEU A 21 7.66 9.80 7.59
CA LEU A 21 6.83 8.70 7.09
C LEU A 21 7.32 7.36 7.64
N GLU A 22 6.46 6.71 8.38
CA GLU A 22 6.68 5.38 8.92
C GLU A 22 5.80 4.37 8.17
N GLY A 23 6.35 3.20 7.85
CA GLY A 23 5.66 2.17 7.09
C GLY A 23 5.47 0.85 7.81
N VAL A 24 4.33 0.19 7.55
CA VAL A 24 4.10 -1.20 7.92
C VAL A 24 3.67 -2.00 6.69
N ILE A 25 4.36 -3.10 6.43
CA ILE A 25 4.04 -4.07 5.38
C ILE A 25 3.78 -5.42 6.04
N VAL A 26 2.67 -6.07 5.68
CA VAL A 26 2.42 -7.46 6.08
C VAL A 26 2.66 -8.35 4.87
N CYS A 27 3.58 -9.32 5.01
CA CYS A 27 3.92 -10.24 3.94
C CYS A 27 3.89 -11.68 4.45
N TRP A 28 3.13 -12.55 3.77
CA TRP A 28 3.09 -13.98 4.05
C TRP A 28 3.07 -14.75 2.74
N GLN A 29 4.18 -15.47 2.45
CA GLN A 29 4.38 -16.27 1.23
C GLN A 29 4.50 -15.45 -0.08
N PHE A 30 4.82 -14.14 0.00
CA PHE A 30 5.00 -13.25 -1.14
C PHE A 30 6.40 -12.64 -1.19
N ALA A 31 7.39 -13.38 -0.73
CA ALA A 31 8.77 -12.91 -0.63
C ALA A 31 9.36 -12.41 -1.96
N ASP A 32 8.97 -13.00 -3.08
CA ASP A 32 9.41 -12.61 -4.42
C ASP A 32 8.86 -11.24 -4.87
N LEU A 33 7.60 -10.95 -4.55
CA LEU A 33 7.00 -9.63 -4.77
C LEU A 33 7.60 -8.61 -3.81
N LEU A 34 7.69 -8.96 -2.52
CA LEU A 34 8.29 -8.11 -1.51
C LEU A 34 9.75 -7.72 -1.86
N ASP A 35 10.54 -8.64 -2.42
CA ASP A 35 11.92 -8.35 -2.82
C ASP A 35 12.01 -7.24 -3.88
N VAL A 36 11.07 -7.25 -4.82
CA VAL A 36 10.96 -6.19 -5.82
C VAL A 36 10.47 -4.88 -5.21
N THR A 37 9.40 -4.94 -4.42
CA THR A 37 8.76 -3.74 -3.89
C THR A 37 9.60 -3.05 -2.82
N LEU A 38 10.33 -3.78 -1.98
CA LEU A 38 11.29 -3.18 -1.05
C LEU A 38 12.40 -2.44 -1.79
N GLY A 39 12.95 -3.02 -2.86
CA GLY A 39 13.98 -2.36 -3.68
C GLY A 39 13.55 -1.01 -4.25
N GLU A 40 12.26 -0.85 -4.53
CA GLU A 40 11.70 0.41 -5.05
C GLU A 40 11.22 1.37 -3.94
N ASN A 41 10.71 0.83 -2.83
CA ASN A 41 9.98 1.62 -1.83
C ASN A 41 10.84 2.16 -0.69
N LEU A 42 11.98 1.53 -0.37
CA LEU A 42 12.74 1.84 0.85
C LEU A 42 13.11 3.31 0.98
N GLY A 43 13.50 3.97 -0.11
CA GLY A 43 13.86 5.38 -0.11
C GLY A 43 12.73 6.35 0.24
N HIS A 44 11.49 5.84 0.33
CA HIS A 44 10.34 6.67 0.69
C HIS A 44 10.06 6.70 2.20
N PHE A 45 10.59 5.78 2.98
CA PHE A 45 10.31 5.68 4.41
C PHE A 45 11.46 6.21 5.26
N ASP A 46 11.11 6.86 6.35
CA ASP A 46 12.05 7.22 7.42
C ASP A 46 12.19 6.06 8.41
N ASP A 47 11.13 5.23 8.55
CA ASP A 47 11.13 3.98 9.28
C ASP A 47 10.18 2.99 8.61
N LEU A 48 10.54 1.71 8.55
CA LEU A 48 9.74 0.67 7.89
C LEU A 48 9.89 -0.66 8.62
N VAL A 49 8.77 -1.31 8.89
CA VAL A 49 8.74 -2.66 9.45
C VAL A 49 7.95 -3.61 8.56
N VAL A 50 8.47 -4.82 8.38
CA VAL A 50 7.77 -5.92 7.73
C VAL A 50 7.33 -6.94 8.76
N VAL A 51 6.05 -7.33 8.73
CA VAL A 51 5.49 -8.37 9.61
C VAL A 51 5.23 -9.63 8.79
N THR A 52 5.65 -10.79 9.33
CA THR A 52 5.47 -12.08 8.67
C THR A 52 5.17 -13.20 9.68
N SER A 53 4.97 -14.44 9.22
CA SER A 53 4.86 -15.58 10.12
C SER A 53 6.23 -16.14 10.52
N HIS A 54 6.31 -16.83 11.66
CA HIS A 54 7.54 -17.50 12.08
C HIS A 54 8.07 -18.52 11.06
N GLU A 55 7.18 -19.10 10.26
CA GLU A 55 7.53 -20.12 9.27
C GLU A 55 7.97 -19.55 7.93
N ASP A 56 7.68 -18.28 7.65
CA ASP A 56 8.02 -17.65 6.36
C ASP A 56 9.48 -17.17 6.32
N ARG A 57 10.36 -18.15 6.21
CA ARG A 57 11.81 -17.91 6.13
C ARG A 57 12.22 -17.14 4.89
N GLN A 58 11.44 -17.23 3.80
CA GLN A 58 11.73 -16.52 2.55
C GLN A 58 11.51 -15.01 2.72
N THR A 59 10.40 -14.60 3.29
CA THR A 59 10.13 -13.19 3.63
C THR A 59 11.20 -12.67 4.60
N ALA A 60 11.55 -13.42 5.65
CA ALA A 60 12.61 -13.01 6.57
C ALA A 60 13.99 -12.87 5.88
N ALA A 61 14.29 -13.72 4.89
CA ALA A 61 15.54 -13.62 4.11
C ALA A 61 15.54 -12.35 3.21
N VAL A 62 14.41 -12.01 2.61
CA VAL A 62 14.24 -10.75 1.85
C VAL A 62 14.49 -9.55 2.75
N CYS A 63 13.84 -9.49 3.91
CA CYS A 63 14.03 -8.39 4.87
C CYS A 63 15.50 -8.22 5.26
N ARG A 64 16.22 -9.32 5.52
CA ARG A 64 17.67 -9.24 5.81
C ARG A 64 18.47 -8.66 4.66
N ARG A 65 18.20 -9.08 3.40
CA ARG A 65 18.88 -8.52 2.21
C ARG A 65 18.70 -7.02 2.08
N HIS A 66 17.51 -6.53 2.38
CA HIS A 66 17.18 -5.12 2.29
C HIS A 66 17.45 -4.33 3.59
N SER A 67 18.00 -5.00 4.64
CA SER A 67 18.25 -4.37 5.95
C SER A 67 17.00 -3.76 6.59
N VAL A 68 15.84 -4.38 6.40
CA VAL A 68 14.56 -3.95 6.96
C VAL A 68 14.22 -4.79 8.20
N PRO A 69 13.80 -4.18 9.32
CA PRO A 69 13.26 -4.89 10.46
C PRO A 69 12.14 -5.84 10.08
N CYS A 70 12.23 -7.09 10.53
CA CYS A 70 11.27 -8.14 10.25
C CYS A 70 10.72 -8.69 11.56
N VAL A 71 9.40 -8.59 11.77
CA VAL A 71 8.72 -9.03 12.98
C VAL A 71 7.92 -10.29 12.68
N PRO A 72 8.41 -11.47 13.11
CA PRO A 72 7.66 -12.70 12.97
C PRO A 72 6.55 -12.79 14.02
N THR A 73 5.37 -13.30 13.64
CA THR A 73 4.24 -13.46 14.55
C THR A 73 3.28 -14.56 14.14
N ASP A 74 2.70 -15.27 15.12
CA ASP A 74 1.63 -16.23 14.88
C ASP A 74 0.26 -15.54 14.74
N ALA A 75 0.13 -14.29 15.17
CA ALA A 75 -1.12 -13.53 15.06
C ALA A 75 -1.53 -13.26 13.60
N ILE A 76 -0.63 -13.44 12.64
CA ILE A 76 -0.93 -13.39 11.21
C ILE A 76 -1.93 -14.48 10.78
N ARG A 77 -2.02 -15.56 11.57
CA ARG A 77 -2.97 -16.64 11.35
C ARG A 77 -4.27 -16.33 12.08
N GLY A 78 -5.38 -16.42 11.37
CA GLY A 78 -6.69 -16.32 11.98
C GLY A 78 -7.06 -17.56 12.82
N ARG A 79 -8.15 -17.48 13.55
CA ARG A 79 -8.69 -18.59 14.36
C ARG A 79 -8.97 -19.87 13.57
N TRP A 80 -9.31 -19.72 12.30
CA TRP A 80 -9.55 -20.83 11.38
C TRP A 80 -8.22 -21.09 10.65
N ARG A 81 -7.81 -22.34 10.51
CA ARG A 81 -6.49 -22.79 10.01
C ARG A 81 -5.98 -22.07 8.76
N ASP A 82 -6.88 -21.50 7.96
CA ASP A 82 -6.57 -20.89 6.67
C ASP A 82 -6.89 -19.38 6.61
N ALA A 83 -7.24 -18.76 7.73
CA ALA A 83 -7.61 -17.36 7.73
C ALA A 83 -6.36 -16.47 7.89
N PHE A 84 -6.23 -15.48 7.01
CA PHE A 84 -5.20 -14.46 7.07
C PHE A 84 -5.68 -13.28 7.94
N ASN A 85 -5.13 -13.14 9.14
CA ASN A 85 -5.47 -12.07 10.08
C ASN A 85 -4.56 -10.85 9.87
N LYS A 86 -4.74 -10.20 8.73
CA LYS A 86 -3.95 -9.04 8.30
C LYS A 86 -3.99 -7.90 9.32
N GLY A 87 -5.17 -7.60 9.87
CA GLY A 87 -5.34 -6.50 10.84
C GLY A 87 -4.53 -6.69 12.13
N ALA A 88 -4.49 -7.91 12.67
CA ALA A 88 -3.67 -8.20 13.84
C ALA A 88 -2.18 -8.05 13.54
N ALA A 89 -1.73 -8.54 12.37
CA ALA A 89 -0.34 -8.39 11.96
C ALA A 89 0.06 -6.92 11.77
N ILE A 90 -0.80 -6.11 11.14
CA ILE A 90 -0.56 -4.65 11.00
C ILE A 90 -0.40 -4.02 12.37
N ASN A 91 -1.29 -4.31 13.34
CA ASN A 91 -1.21 -3.75 14.68
C ASN A 91 0.08 -4.11 15.41
N ILE A 92 0.61 -5.32 15.18
CA ILE A 92 1.91 -5.72 15.72
C ILE A 92 3.02 -4.87 15.11
N GLY A 93 3.04 -4.73 13.78
CA GLY A 93 4.01 -3.87 13.10
C GLY A 93 3.94 -2.41 13.57
N LEU A 94 2.74 -1.86 13.69
CA LEU A 94 2.53 -0.52 14.25
C LEU A 94 3.12 -0.36 15.66
N GLY A 95 3.12 -1.41 16.47
CA GLY A 95 3.73 -1.40 17.81
C GLY A 95 5.26 -1.22 17.81
N HIS A 96 5.92 -1.39 16.66
CA HIS A 96 7.35 -1.19 16.49
C HIS A 96 7.72 0.18 15.89
N LEU A 97 6.72 1.01 15.55
CA LEU A 97 6.90 2.36 15.01
C LEU A 97 6.72 3.42 16.08
N SER A 98 7.25 4.61 15.84
CA SER A 98 7.24 5.71 16.82
C SER A 98 5.92 6.49 16.87
N HIS A 99 5.13 6.43 15.81
CA HIS A 99 3.87 7.18 15.61
C HIS A 99 4.01 8.71 15.68
N ARG A 100 5.20 9.23 15.48
CA ARG A 100 5.45 10.69 15.55
C ARG A 100 5.11 11.45 14.27
N GLY A 101 4.87 10.71 13.19
CA GLY A 101 4.58 11.27 11.87
C GLY A 101 3.39 10.60 11.19
N TRP A 102 3.50 10.45 9.89
CA TRP A 102 2.53 9.77 9.05
C TRP A 102 2.81 8.27 9.03
N LEU A 103 1.77 7.48 9.19
CA LEU A 103 1.80 6.03 9.13
C LEU A 103 1.23 5.57 7.80
N LEU A 104 1.94 4.71 7.08
CA LEU A 104 1.48 4.10 5.84
C LEU A 104 1.42 2.58 6.00
N HIS A 105 0.22 2.01 5.92
CA HIS A 105 0.06 0.60 5.63
C HIS A 105 0.11 0.41 4.11
N LEU A 106 1.01 -0.46 3.66
CA LEU A 106 1.22 -0.77 2.26
C LEU A 106 1.23 -2.30 2.05
N ASP A 107 0.54 -2.80 1.01
CA ASP A 107 0.62 -4.22 0.67
C ASP A 107 2.00 -4.58 0.10
N ALA A 108 2.40 -5.84 0.28
CA ALA A 108 3.73 -6.34 -0.09
C ALA A 108 3.98 -6.36 -1.62
N ASP A 109 2.94 -6.23 -2.42
CA ASP A 109 2.95 -6.24 -3.89
C ASP A 109 2.74 -4.84 -4.50
N ILE A 110 2.79 -3.80 -3.69
CA ILE A 110 2.61 -2.42 -4.14
C ILE A 110 3.94 -1.69 -4.25
N VAL A 111 4.15 -1.06 -5.39
CA VAL A 111 5.26 -0.12 -5.63
C VAL A 111 4.72 1.30 -5.60
N LEU A 112 5.36 2.14 -4.80
CA LEU A 112 5.15 3.58 -4.77
C LEU A 112 5.86 4.25 -5.96
N PRO A 113 5.32 5.33 -6.53
CA PRO A 113 6.03 6.05 -7.58
C PRO A 113 7.32 6.68 -7.07
N ASP A 114 8.32 6.76 -7.93
CA ASP A 114 9.65 7.32 -7.61
C ASP A 114 9.58 8.73 -6.99
N CYS A 115 8.60 9.53 -7.43
CA CYS A 115 8.38 10.89 -6.91
C CYS A 115 7.40 10.96 -5.71
N PHE A 116 7.07 9.84 -5.07
CA PHE A 116 6.04 9.75 -4.01
C PHE A 116 6.24 10.78 -2.88
N ARG A 117 7.46 10.89 -2.32
CA ARG A 117 7.76 11.87 -1.25
C ARG A 117 7.53 13.31 -1.70
N THR A 118 7.93 13.62 -2.94
CA THR A 118 7.71 14.95 -3.53
C THR A 118 6.23 15.24 -3.72
N MET A 119 5.44 14.22 -4.08
CA MET A 119 4.00 14.36 -4.23
C MET A 119 3.34 14.60 -2.88
N LEU A 120 3.65 13.79 -1.87
CA LEU A 120 3.11 13.99 -0.52
C LEU A 120 3.47 15.36 0.07
N ALA A 121 4.68 15.86 -0.17
CA ALA A 121 5.11 17.18 0.31
C ALA A 121 4.32 18.35 -0.31
N LYS A 122 3.68 18.13 -1.46
CA LYS A 122 2.82 19.11 -2.13
C LYS A 122 1.34 19.02 -1.73
N GLU A 123 0.95 17.93 -1.08
CA GLU A 123 -0.42 17.74 -0.63
C GLU A 123 -0.62 18.40 0.74
N TRP A 124 -1.79 19.01 0.91
CA TRP A 124 -2.21 19.52 2.21
C TRP A 124 -2.80 18.36 3.03
N LEU A 125 -1.94 17.66 3.75
CA LEU A 125 -2.35 16.52 4.58
C LEU A 125 -2.91 17.01 5.92
N GLU A 126 -4.15 16.64 6.23
CA GLU A 126 -4.81 16.92 7.50
C GLU A 126 -4.66 15.71 8.44
N PRO A 127 -4.11 15.88 9.67
CA PRO A 127 -3.86 14.77 10.59
C PRO A 127 -5.10 13.96 11.01
N GLU A 128 -6.27 14.54 10.92
CA GLU A 128 -7.54 13.88 11.22
C GLU A 128 -8.13 13.08 10.05
N CYS A 129 -7.45 13.05 8.90
CA CYS A 129 -7.91 12.34 7.71
C CYS A 129 -7.20 10.99 7.52
N LEU A 130 -7.92 10.08 6.86
CA LEU A 130 -7.36 8.85 6.28
C LEU A 130 -7.28 9.03 4.75
N TYR A 131 -6.13 8.72 4.19
CA TYR A 131 -5.89 8.85 2.76
C TYR A 131 -5.69 7.50 2.11
N GLY A 132 -6.24 7.35 0.90
CA GLY A 132 -5.96 6.25 -0.02
C GLY A 132 -5.36 6.76 -1.31
N ALA A 133 -4.95 5.85 -2.17
CA ALA A 133 -4.38 6.13 -3.48
C ALA A 133 -5.10 5.31 -4.57
N ASP A 134 -4.87 5.66 -5.82
CA ASP A 134 -5.19 4.81 -6.96
C ASP A 134 -4.04 3.84 -7.25
N ARG A 135 -4.33 2.74 -7.94
CA ARG A 135 -3.32 1.79 -8.38
C ARG A 135 -3.50 1.37 -9.83
N LEU A 136 -2.40 1.09 -10.51
CA LEU A 136 -2.35 0.45 -11.81
C LEU A 136 -1.89 -1.00 -11.61
N ASN A 137 -2.64 -1.95 -12.15
CA ASN A 137 -2.24 -3.35 -12.14
C ASN A 137 -1.15 -3.59 -13.20
N VAL A 138 -0.08 -4.24 -12.78
CA VAL A 138 1.07 -4.60 -13.61
C VAL A 138 1.24 -6.11 -13.56
N VAL A 139 0.92 -6.79 -14.66
CA VAL A 139 0.89 -8.25 -14.73
C VAL A 139 2.19 -8.79 -15.30
N GLY A 140 2.91 -9.52 -14.48
CA GLY A 140 4.16 -10.17 -14.86
C GLY A 140 5.38 -9.26 -14.91
N TRP A 141 6.53 -9.94 -14.93
CA TRP A 141 7.83 -9.28 -14.88
C TRP A 141 8.14 -8.40 -16.09
N ASP A 142 7.81 -8.88 -17.29
CA ASP A 142 8.13 -8.15 -18.52
C ASP A 142 7.36 -6.83 -18.61
N GLN A 143 6.09 -6.83 -18.16
CA GLN A 143 5.31 -5.60 -18.10
C GLN A 143 5.89 -4.62 -17.05
N TRP A 144 6.33 -5.14 -15.90
CA TRP A 144 7.00 -4.33 -14.89
C TRP A 144 8.28 -3.66 -15.45
N GLN A 145 9.16 -4.43 -16.11
CA GLN A 145 10.39 -3.88 -16.69
C GLN A 145 10.12 -2.82 -17.76
N LYS A 146 9.13 -3.07 -18.63
CA LYS A 146 8.70 -2.09 -19.65
C LYS A 146 8.23 -0.80 -18.99
N LEU A 147 7.40 -0.91 -17.94
CA LEU A 147 6.89 0.26 -17.21
C LEU A 147 8.03 1.06 -16.57
N LYS A 148 8.95 0.40 -15.89
CA LYS A 148 10.12 1.04 -15.26
C LYS A 148 11.00 1.82 -16.24
N ALA A 149 11.10 1.35 -17.47
CA ALA A 149 11.86 2.03 -18.50
C ALA A 149 11.20 3.34 -18.98
N THR A 150 9.92 3.57 -18.64
CA THR A 150 9.18 4.74 -19.10
C THR A 150 9.42 5.98 -18.26
N ALA A 151 9.35 7.15 -18.88
CA ALA A 151 9.36 8.43 -18.15
C ALA A 151 8.16 8.58 -17.20
N VAL A 152 7.09 7.87 -17.47
CA VAL A 152 5.86 7.84 -16.70
C VAL A 152 6.11 7.28 -15.29
N TYR A 153 6.80 6.14 -15.19
CA TYR A 153 7.16 5.56 -13.91
C TYR A 153 7.99 6.54 -13.06
N ARG A 154 9.02 7.16 -13.68
CA ARG A 154 9.95 8.04 -12.96
C ARG A 154 9.34 9.36 -12.54
N ARG A 155 8.41 9.93 -13.29
CA ARG A 155 7.91 11.30 -13.09
C ARG A 155 6.44 11.38 -12.77
N GLN A 156 5.67 10.30 -12.94
CA GLN A 156 4.19 10.27 -12.94
C GLN A 156 3.58 11.43 -13.75
N PHE A 157 4.28 11.83 -14.78
CA PHE A 157 3.85 12.93 -15.61
C PHE A 157 2.61 12.48 -16.36
N GLN A 158 1.49 13.15 -16.10
CA GLN A 158 0.21 12.92 -16.77
C GLN A 158 -0.54 11.63 -16.36
N TYR A 159 -0.76 11.44 -15.06
CA TYR A 159 -1.67 10.43 -14.53
C TYR A 159 -2.98 10.30 -15.32
N ARG A 160 -3.62 11.42 -15.71
CA ARG A 160 -4.85 11.41 -16.52
C ARG A 160 -4.65 10.80 -17.91
N CYS A 161 -3.50 11.00 -18.54
CA CYS A 161 -3.19 10.42 -19.85
C CYS A 161 -2.90 8.93 -19.77
N LEU A 162 -2.29 8.44 -18.69
CA LEU A 162 -2.08 7.02 -18.49
C LEU A 162 -3.40 6.26 -18.36
N VAL A 163 -4.33 6.82 -17.62
CA VAL A 163 -5.66 6.25 -17.41
C VAL A 163 -6.47 6.21 -18.70
N GLN A 164 -6.38 7.27 -19.50
CA GLN A 164 -7.12 7.37 -20.74
C GLN A 164 -6.53 6.51 -21.88
N ASN A 165 -5.21 6.31 -21.90
CA ASN A 165 -4.54 5.67 -23.04
C ASN A 165 -4.11 4.21 -22.75
N SER A 166 -4.08 3.75 -21.51
CA SER A 166 -3.55 2.41 -21.22
C SER A 166 -4.57 1.29 -21.39
N GLY A 167 -5.87 1.59 -21.47
CA GLY A 167 -6.94 0.58 -21.43
C GLY A 167 -6.97 -0.27 -20.16
N HIS A 168 -6.08 0.00 -19.21
CA HIS A 168 -6.05 -0.73 -17.94
C HIS A 168 -7.03 -0.11 -16.94
N PRO A 169 -7.91 -0.93 -16.34
CA PRO A 169 -8.78 -0.44 -15.29
C PRO A 169 -7.90 0.06 -14.13
N LEU A 170 -8.14 1.29 -13.70
CA LEU A 170 -7.62 1.73 -12.42
C LEU A 170 -8.07 0.73 -11.36
N GLY A 171 -7.14 0.33 -10.53
CA GLY A 171 -7.43 -0.55 -9.43
C GLY A 171 -8.55 0.02 -8.58
N ALA A 172 -9.37 -0.85 -8.06
CA ALA A 172 -10.66 -0.54 -7.49
C ALA A 172 -10.61 0.62 -6.48
N ARG A 173 -11.23 1.72 -6.82
CA ARG A 173 -11.73 2.65 -5.83
C ARG A 173 -12.95 2.00 -5.21
N LEU A 174 -12.88 1.70 -3.92
CA LEU A 174 -14.08 1.29 -3.23
C LEU A 174 -14.90 2.54 -2.88
N ILE A 175 -15.91 2.82 -3.70
CA ILE A 175 -16.93 3.80 -3.39
C ILE A 175 -18.15 3.01 -2.93
N HIS A 176 -18.38 2.98 -1.64
CA HIS A 176 -19.57 2.34 -1.10
C HIS A 176 -20.74 3.33 -1.20
N GLY A 177 -21.87 2.89 -1.76
CA GLY A 177 -23.05 3.76 -1.98
C GLY A 177 -23.53 4.46 -0.71
N GLU A 178 -23.43 3.82 0.43
CA GLU A 178 -23.83 4.36 1.74
C GLU A 178 -22.68 5.09 2.45
N TYR A 179 -21.44 4.58 2.35
CA TYR A 179 -20.30 5.10 3.13
C TYR A 179 -19.35 5.99 2.35
N GLY A 180 -19.60 6.21 1.05
CA GLY A 180 -18.75 7.01 0.18
C GLY A 180 -17.38 6.38 -0.08
N TYR A 181 -16.36 7.21 -0.34
CA TYR A 181 -15.01 6.72 -0.60
C TYR A 181 -14.44 5.99 0.61
N CYS A 182 -13.87 4.83 0.37
CA CYS A 182 -13.23 4.01 1.38
C CYS A 182 -11.81 3.62 0.92
N PRO A 183 -10.75 4.16 1.54
CA PRO A 183 -9.39 3.70 1.31
C PRO A 183 -9.28 2.21 1.63
N ILE A 184 -8.90 1.40 0.64
CA ILE A 184 -8.72 -0.05 0.82
C ILE A 184 -7.26 -0.39 1.15
N GLY A 185 -7.05 -1.57 1.67
CA GLY A 185 -5.86 -1.97 2.39
C GLY A 185 -4.56 -2.11 1.60
N PHE A 186 -4.55 -1.85 0.29
CA PHE A 186 -3.27 -1.82 -0.42
C PHE A 186 -2.48 -0.54 -0.11
N PHE A 187 -3.16 0.54 0.28
CA PHE A 187 -2.57 1.83 0.64
C PHE A 187 -3.50 2.58 1.59
N GLN A 188 -3.11 2.70 2.84
CA GLN A 188 -3.82 3.50 3.83
C GLN A 188 -2.82 4.38 4.59
N LEU A 189 -2.94 5.72 4.44
CA LEU A 189 -2.06 6.72 5.03
C LEU A 189 -2.83 7.58 6.04
N TRP A 190 -2.34 7.65 7.26
CA TRP A 190 -2.95 8.47 8.33
C TRP A 190 -1.87 9.02 9.28
N HIS A 191 -2.20 10.01 10.06
CA HIS A 191 -1.27 10.57 11.04
C HIS A 191 -1.28 9.75 12.34
N GLY A 192 -0.11 9.51 12.93
CA GLY A 192 0.07 8.68 14.13
C GLY A 192 -0.70 9.19 15.36
N SER A 193 -1.01 10.50 15.42
CA SER A 193 -1.83 11.07 16.49
C SER A 193 -3.25 10.53 16.56
N ALA A 194 -3.78 9.97 15.47
CA ALA A 194 -5.12 9.38 15.44
C ALA A 194 -5.23 8.13 16.32
N ARG A 195 -4.10 7.48 16.65
CA ARG A 195 -4.03 6.28 17.51
C ARG A 195 -5.04 5.19 17.17
N ARG A 196 -5.36 5.03 15.89
CA ARG A 196 -6.30 4.02 15.38
C ARG A 196 -5.61 2.66 15.25
N ARG A 197 -6.40 1.59 15.42
CA ARG A 197 -5.96 0.21 15.26
C ARG A 197 -6.86 -0.54 14.30
N TYR A 198 -6.28 -1.48 13.58
CA TYR A 198 -7.04 -2.39 12.75
C TYR A 198 -7.89 -3.32 13.62
N PRO A 199 -9.07 -3.72 13.14
CA PRO A 199 -9.90 -4.68 13.85
C PRO A 199 -9.19 -6.04 13.92
N HIS A 200 -9.38 -6.75 15.03
CA HIS A 200 -8.94 -8.11 15.19
C HIS A 200 -10.03 -9.09 14.71
N ASN A 201 -9.64 -10.17 14.07
CA ASN A 201 -10.54 -11.30 13.72
C ASN A 201 -11.68 -10.94 12.76
N CYS A 202 -11.43 -10.17 11.73
CA CYS A 202 -12.43 -9.82 10.72
C CYS A 202 -12.83 -10.95 9.76
N GLY A 203 -12.41 -12.18 9.97
CA GLY A 203 -12.78 -13.33 9.15
C GLY A 203 -12.12 -13.36 7.76
N ALA A 204 -11.94 -12.21 7.10
CA ALA A 204 -11.25 -12.05 5.83
C ALA A 204 -10.39 -10.78 5.86
N ALA A 205 -9.26 -10.81 5.17
CA ALA A 205 -8.32 -9.69 5.12
C ALA A 205 -8.95 -8.41 4.55
N GLU A 206 -9.79 -8.56 3.55
CA GLU A 206 -10.50 -7.48 2.87
C GLU A 206 -11.46 -6.71 3.79
N HIS A 207 -12.09 -7.37 4.76
CA HIS A 207 -12.98 -6.71 5.72
C HIS A 207 -12.21 -5.85 6.72
N SER A 208 -10.99 -6.24 7.08
CA SER A 208 -10.19 -5.49 8.05
C SER A 208 -9.87 -4.08 7.57
N ASP A 209 -9.64 -3.91 6.29
CA ASP A 209 -9.30 -2.64 5.66
C ASP A 209 -10.49 -1.67 5.64
N VAL A 210 -11.66 -2.19 5.29
CA VAL A 210 -12.90 -1.41 5.25
C VAL A 210 -13.29 -0.99 6.66
N VAL A 211 -13.30 -1.92 7.62
CA VAL A 211 -13.64 -1.62 9.03
C VAL A 211 -12.65 -0.62 9.64
N PHE A 212 -11.36 -0.71 9.29
CA PHE A 212 -10.39 0.30 9.69
C PHE A 212 -10.73 1.67 9.11
N ALA A 213 -11.00 1.76 7.81
CA ALA A 213 -11.33 3.01 7.15
C ALA A 213 -12.61 3.65 7.69
N LEU A 214 -13.61 2.86 8.07
CA LEU A 214 -14.86 3.34 8.65
C LEU A 214 -14.71 3.97 10.04
N GLN A 215 -13.54 3.88 10.68
CA GLN A 215 -13.26 4.64 11.90
C GLN A 215 -13.12 6.16 11.65
N TRP A 216 -13.00 6.59 10.40
CA TRP A 216 -13.07 7.98 9.99
C TRP A 216 -14.44 8.28 9.33
N PRO A 217 -15.07 9.42 9.65
CA PRO A 217 -16.30 9.83 8.97
C PRO A 217 -16.03 10.04 7.47
N GLY A 218 -17.06 9.89 6.64
CA GLY A 218 -16.96 9.98 5.18
C GLY A 218 -16.11 11.15 4.65
N PRO A 219 -16.35 12.41 5.09
CA PRO A 219 -15.57 13.56 4.63
C PRO A 219 -14.08 13.54 5.01
N LYS A 220 -13.68 12.72 5.99
CA LYS A 220 -12.29 12.57 6.42
C LYS A 220 -11.58 11.37 5.75
N ARG A 221 -12.26 10.65 4.88
CA ARG A 221 -11.68 9.62 4.03
C ARG A 221 -11.44 10.20 2.64
N ARG A 222 -10.19 10.37 2.27
CA ARG A 222 -9.80 11.12 1.08
C ARG A 222 -8.90 10.33 0.15
N LEU A 223 -9.06 10.56 -1.13
CA LEU A 223 -8.14 10.08 -2.15
C LEU A 223 -7.00 11.09 -2.31
N LEU A 224 -5.77 10.59 -2.50
CA LEU A 224 -4.63 11.36 -2.98
C LEU A 224 -4.64 11.31 -4.53
N PRO A 225 -5.21 12.30 -5.22
CA PRO A 225 -5.47 12.21 -6.65
C PRO A 225 -4.20 12.26 -7.50
N GLN A 226 -3.09 12.68 -6.90
CA GLN A 226 -1.78 12.76 -7.57
C GLN A 226 -0.95 11.48 -7.40
N VAL A 227 -1.37 10.58 -6.47
CA VAL A 227 -0.62 9.36 -6.17
C VAL A 227 -1.22 8.19 -6.92
N LEU A 228 -0.45 7.65 -7.88
CA LEU A 228 -0.74 6.39 -8.55
C LEU A 228 0.31 5.36 -8.14
N THR A 229 -0.12 4.31 -7.47
CA THR A 229 0.74 3.18 -7.12
C THR A 229 0.70 2.09 -8.18
N TYR A 230 1.64 1.15 -8.14
CA TYR A 230 1.70 0.03 -9.07
C TYR A 230 1.51 -1.28 -8.30
N HIS A 231 0.47 -2.04 -8.66
CA HIS A 231 0.17 -3.33 -8.05
C HIS A 231 0.74 -4.44 -8.92
N LEU A 232 1.81 -5.06 -8.45
CA LEU A 232 2.48 -6.14 -9.14
C LEU A 232 1.69 -7.45 -8.98
N GLN A 233 1.42 -8.12 -10.09
CA GLN A 233 0.68 -9.38 -10.12
C GLN A 233 1.46 -10.43 -10.91
N SER A 234 1.43 -11.68 -10.46
CA SER A 234 1.97 -12.81 -11.21
C SER A 234 1.11 -13.11 -12.45
N GLU A 235 1.73 -13.53 -13.55
CA GLU A 235 1.05 -13.83 -14.82
C GLU A 235 -0.05 -14.90 -14.70
N ALA A 236 0.13 -15.86 -13.79
CA ALA A 236 -0.80 -16.97 -13.61
C ALA A 236 -1.98 -16.71 -12.68
N ALA A 237 -2.15 -15.47 -12.19
CA ALA A 237 -3.25 -15.11 -11.31
C ALA A 237 -4.12 -14.02 -11.94
N PRO A 238 -5.20 -14.35 -12.65
CA PRO A 238 -6.01 -13.36 -13.35
C PRO A 238 -6.78 -12.40 -12.43
N MET A 239 -7.00 -12.73 -11.16
CA MET A 239 -7.83 -11.96 -10.23
C MET A 239 -7.27 -11.92 -8.82
N GLY A 240 -6.01 -11.54 -8.68
CA GLY A 240 -5.43 -11.34 -7.35
C GLY A 240 -5.03 -12.64 -6.66
N VAL A 241 -4.61 -12.49 -5.45
CA VAL A 241 -3.99 -13.51 -4.63
C VAL A 241 -5.02 -14.18 -3.74
N ASP A 242 -4.92 -15.48 -3.58
CA ASP A 242 -5.74 -16.22 -2.64
C ASP A 242 -5.34 -15.87 -1.18
N TRP A 243 -6.24 -15.26 -0.45
CA TRP A 243 -6.07 -14.88 0.96
C TRP A 243 -5.90 -16.07 1.92
N ARG A 244 -6.08 -17.29 1.44
CA ARG A 244 -5.88 -18.54 2.20
C ARG A 244 -4.55 -19.21 1.92
N GLY A 245 -3.63 -18.51 1.29
CA GLY A 245 -2.34 -19.00 0.86
C GLY A 245 -2.12 -18.75 -0.62
N ARG A 246 -0.85 -18.62 -1.00
CA ARG A 246 -0.48 -18.29 -2.36
C ARG A 246 -0.75 -19.44 -3.32
N LYS A 247 -1.51 -19.19 -4.36
CA LYS A 247 -1.74 -20.10 -5.50
C LYS A 247 -1.08 -19.63 -6.78
N SER A 248 -0.67 -18.36 -6.85
CA SER A 248 0.00 -17.80 -8.03
C SER A 248 1.44 -18.30 -8.14
N MET A 249 1.93 -18.41 -9.37
CA MET A 249 3.35 -18.66 -9.65
C MET A 249 4.21 -17.51 -9.11
N PRO A 250 5.49 -17.76 -8.76
CA PRO A 250 6.39 -16.70 -8.36
C PRO A 250 6.52 -15.60 -9.41
N PHE A 251 6.57 -14.35 -8.97
CA PHE A 251 6.75 -13.20 -9.84
C PHE A 251 8.14 -13.27 -10.53
N GLY A 252 8.15 -13.24 -11.86
CA GLY A 252 9.38 -13.39 -12.63
C GLY A 252 9.87 -14.83 -12.81
N SER A 253 9.05 -15.84 -12.55
CA SER A 253 9.39 -17.25 -12.78
C SER A 253 9.68 -17.59 -14.25
N SER A 254 9.13 -16.82 -15.19
CA SER A 254 9.40 -16.91 -16.64
C SER A 254 10.86 -16.60 -17.02
N ARG A 255 11.67 -16.06 -16.11
CA ARG A 255 13.11 -15.81 -16.34
C ARG A 255 13.96 -17.06 -16.49
N LYS A 256 13.52 -18.22 -15.96
CA LYS A 256 14.32 -19.45 -15.94
C LYS A 256 14.23 -20.30 -17.21
N THR A 257 13.43 -19.89 -18.17
CA THR A 257 13.16 -20.66 -19.42
C THR A 257 13.67 -20.01 -20.70
N ARG A 258 14.54 -18.98 -20.59
CA ARG A 258 15.21 -18.38 -21.76
C ARG A 258 16.72 -18.42 -21.62
#